data_c6afa2c062a23cfd9a43f97fbd3e0869
#
_entry.id   c6afa2c062a23cfd9a43f97fbd3e0869
#
_cell.length_a   1.000
_cell.length_b   1.000
_cell.length_c   1.000
_cell.angle_alpha   90.00
_cell.angle_beta   90.00
_cell.angle_gamma   90.00
#
_symmetry.space_group_name_H-M   'P 1'
#
loop_
_entity.id
_entity.type
_entity.pdbx_description
1 polymer ?
#
loop_
_entity_poly.entity_id
_entity_poly.type
_entity_poly.pdbx_seq_one_letter_code
_entity_poly.pdbx_strand_id
1 'polypeptide(L)'
;MFCDANYEDKNSKWSVSNGKSSIIRRCLYERDSFDYNFEYITQFLEAYKNERKFFRITIGDGHEATTEVIKFIDKSLRSFIEKILKYYFDDKTAFIILSDHGAHIPGPYDILLYEEKQNEEFLALLILILPSKKDYDFSNILFNQQQLITTYDIHDTLLDMINVNKSNFENMNQNKGKSLFTKINGKERSCENYLEEIPESFCYCQNYI
;
A
#
# COMPACT_ATOMS: atom_id res chain seq x y z
N MET A 1 13.58 22.35 -5.63
CA MET A 1 12.76 22.28 -6.84
C MET A 1 11.47 23.00 -6.52
N PHE A 2 11.12 24.02 -7.27
CA PHE A 2 9.98 24.87 -6.93
C PHE A 2 8.70 24.27 -7.50
N CYS A 3 7.65 24.29 -6.72
CA CYS A 3 6.31 23.98 -7.16
C CYS A 3 5.80 25.12 -8.04
N ASP A 4 5.49 24.87 -9.29
CA ASP A 4 4.86 25.86 -10.17
C ASP A 4 3.34 25.73 -10.09
N ALA A 5 2.71 26.69 -9.41
CA ALA A 5 1.27 26.72 -9.22
C ALA A 5 0.46 27.11 -10.48
N ASN A 6 1.13 27.62 -11.51
CA ASN A 6 0.49 28.22 -12.68
C ASN A 6 0.45 27.33 -13.92
N TYR A 7 0.93 26.10 -13.82
CA TYR A 7 1.04 25.23 -14.98
C TYR A 7 -0.30 24.55 -15.31
N GLU A 8 -0.94 24.95 -16.40
CA GLU A 8 -2.10 24.25 -16.98
C GLU A 8 -1.64 23.33 -18.12
N ASP A 9 -1.80 22.03 -17.97
CA ASP A 9 -1.58 21.10 -19.08
C ASP A 9 -2.87 20.62 -19.71
N LYS A 10 -2.89 20.72 -21.02
CA LYS A 10 -4.04 20.29 -21.84
C LYS A 10 -3.85 18.91 -22.48
N ASN A 11 -2.66 18.30 -22.39
CA ASN A 11 -2.30 17.29 -23.38
C ASN A 11 -2.12 15.85 -22.89
N SER A 12 -1.81 15.54 -21.65
CA SER A 12 -1.71 14.14 -21.23
C SER A 12 -1.75 13.97 -19.72
N LYS A 13 -2.60 13.07 -19.29
CA LYS A 13 -2.77 12.71 -17.88
C LYS A 13 -1.50 12.08 -17.28
N TRP A 14 -0.69 11.42 -18.09
CA TRP A 14 0.46 10.61 -17.68
C TRP A 14 1.79 11.08 -18.28
N SER A 15 1.83 12.29 -18.86
CA SER A 15 3.08 12.82 -19.40
C SER A 15 4.11 13.05 -18.30
N VAL A 16 5.33 12.59 -18.51
CA VAL A 16 6.49 12.77 -17.61
C VAL A 16 6.72 14.24 -17.30
N SER A 17 6.59 15.12 -18.30
CA SER A 17 6.84 16.54 -18.14
C SER A 17 5.61 17.34 -17.73
N ASN A 18 4.44 16.92 -18.16
CA ASN A 18 3.23 17.74 -18.14
C ASN A 18 2.02 17.02 -17.52
N GLY A 19 2.09 15.74 -17.25
CA GLY A 19 0.99 14.96 -16.70
C GLY A 19 0.60 15.38 -15.30
N LYS A 20 -0.59 15.02 -14.88
CA LYS A 20 -1.16 15.35 -13.56
C LYS A 20 -0.27 14.89 -12.40
N SER A 21 0.44 13.79 -12.57
CA SER A 21 1.37 13.22 -11.59
C SER A 21 2.83 13.49 -11.94
N SER A 22 3.12 14.43 -12.84
CA SER A 22 4.48 14.78 -13.22
C SER A 22 5.20 15.48 -12.08
N ILE A 23 6.53 15.41 -12.12
CA ILE A 23 7.41 16.09 -11.17
C ILE A 23 7.16 17.61 -11.10
N ILE A 24 6.67 18.21 -12.19
CA ILE A 24 6.36 19.64 -12.27
C ILE A 24 4.99 19.95 -11.65
N ARG A 25 4.02 19.04 -11.81
CA ARG A 25 2.61 19.29 -11.45
C ARG A 25 2.17 18.65 -10.13
N ARG A 26 3.06 18.08 -9.38
CA ARG A 26 2.72 17.51 -8.06
C ARG A 26 2.25 18.55 -7.05
N CYS A 27 2.40 19.83 -7.37
CA CYS A 27 2.14 20.93 -6.48
C CYS A 27 0.75 21.54 -6.66
N LEU A 28 0.14 21.88 -5.54
CA LEU A 28 -1.12 22.61 -5.45
C LEU A 28 -0.91 23.80 -4.52
N TYR A 29 -1.11 25.03 -5.01
CA TYR A 29 -0.90 26.27 -4.25
C TYR A 29 0.45 26.27 -3.49
N GLU A 30 1.54 26.03 -4.22
CA GLU A 30 2.92 26.06 -3.73
C GLU A 30 3.29 24.95 -2.70
N ARG A 31 2.41 23.98 -2.48
CA ARG A 31 2.67 22.81 -1.62
C ARG A 31 2.52 21.52 -2.40
N ASP A 32 3.21 20.49 -1.97
CA ASP A 32 3.01 19.15 -2.52
C ASP A 32 1.58 18.63 -2.22
N SER A 33 0.98 17.96 -3.18
CA SER A 33 -0.40 17.48 -3.08
C SER A 33 -0.62 16.49 -1.92
N PHE A 34 0.38 15.68 -1.61
CA PHE A 34 0.33 14.73 -0.50
C PHE A 34 0.33 15.41 0.88
N ASP A 35 0.87 16.63 1.02
CA ASP A 35 0.82 17.38 2.28
C ASP A 35 -0.62 17.74 2.66
N TYR A 36 -1.46 18.10 1.68
CA TYR A 36 -2.89 18.33 1.91
C TYR A 36 -3.60 17.05 2.33
N ASN A 37 -3.22 15.91 1.75
CA ASN A 37 -3.77 14.63 2.11
C ASN A 37 -3.46 14.29 3.58
N PHE A 38 -2.22 14.47 4.02
CA PHE A 38 -1.81 14.21 5.41
C PHE A 38 -2.48 15.18 6.39
N GLU A 39 -2.63 16.43 6.01
CA GLU A 39 -3.36 17.42 6.80
C GLU A 39 -4.83 17.05 6.94
N TYR A 40 -5.49 16.67 5.84
CA TYR A 40 -6.88 16.22 5.86
C TYR A 40 -7.09 14.98 6.73
N ILE A 41 -6.21 13.97 6.62
CA ILE A 41 -6.28 12.78 7.50
C ILE A 41 -6.17 13.21 8.97
N THR A 42 -5.25 14.09 9.28
CA THR A 42 -5.06 14.57 10.65
C THR A 42 -6.31 15.27 11.19
N GLN A 43 -6.91 16.14 10.40
CA GLN A 43 -8.17 16.82 10.75
C GLN A 43 -9.32 15.82 10.93
N PHE A 44 -9.42 14.83 10.03
CA PHE A 44 -10.41 13.76 10.15
C PHE A 44 -10.23 12.95 11.44
N LEU A 45 -9.02 12.54 11.76
CA LEU A 45 -8.73 11.79 12.99
C LEU A 45 -9.06 12.58 14.24
N GLU A 46 -8.80 13.88 14.27
CA GLU A 46 -9.14 14.76 15.38
C GLU A 46 -10.66 14.95 15.50
N ALA A 47 -11.34 15.21 14.40
CA ALA A 47 -12.80 15.43 14.38
C ALA A 47 -13.57 14.18 14.87
N TYR A 48 -13.08 13.00 14.55
CA TYR A 48 -13.73 11.72 14.85
C TYR A 48 -12.96 10.88 15.88
N LYS A 49 -12.17 11.49 16.77
CA LYS A 49 -11.28 10.74 17.69
C LYS A 49 -12.00 9.73 18.58
N ASN A 50 -13.24 9.99 18.96
CA ASN A 50 -14.03 9.12 19.83
C ASN A 50 -14.91 8.11 19.06
N GLU A 51 -14.91 8.16 17.72
CA GLU A 51 -15.77 7.35 16.89
C GLU A 51 -15.00 6.15 16.31
N ARG A 52 -15.71 5.07 16.02
CA ARG A 52 -15.19 4.00 15.19
C ARG A 52 -15.03 4.55 13.76
N LYS A 53 -13.86 4.38 13.20
CA LYS A 53 -13.56 4.93 11.89
C LYS A 53 -12.75 3.97 11.02
N PHE A 54 -13.01 4.03 9.75
CA PHE A 54 -12.18 3.46 8.70
C PHE A 54 -11.84 4.59 7.73
N PHE A 55 -10.57 4.77 7.47
CA PHE A 55 -10.09 5.76 6.53
C PHE A 55 -9.13 5.12 5.53
N ARG A 56 -9.33 5.39 4.26
CA ARG A 56 -8.42 4.99 3.19
C ARG A 56 -8.08 6.21 2.35
N ILE A 57 -6.80 6.37 2.06
CA ILE A 57 -6.31 7.34 1.10
C ILE A 57 -5.44 6.63 0.08
N THR A 58 -5.51 7.09 -1.15
CA THR A 58 -4.63 6.64 -2.23
C THR A 58 -3.79 7.82 -2.68
N ILE A 59 -2.47 7.66 -2.66
CA ILE A 59 -1.50 8.65 -3.10
C ILE A 59 -0.99 8.19 -4.47
N GLY A 60 -1.29 8.97 -5.50
CA GLY A 60 -0.92 8.64 -6.88
C GLY A 60 0.41 9.22 -7.34
N ASP A 61 1.16 9.84 -6.43
CA ASP A 61 2.42 10.53 -6.76
C ASP A 61 3.54 9.58 -7.19
N GLY A 62 3.43 8.29 -6.87
CA GLY A 62 4.34 7.24 -7.34
C GLY A 62 4.08 6.81 -8.79
N HIS A 63 2.90 7.12 -9.35
CA HIS A 63 2.53 6.70 -10.70
C HIS A 63 3.01 7.71 -11.75
N GLU A 64 4.34 7.82 -11.89
CA GLU A 64 4.97 8.68 -12.88
C GLU A 64 6.27 8.05 -13.41
N ALA A 65 6.66 8.45 -14.62
CA ALA A 65 7.70 7.74 -15.36
C ALA A 65 9.14 7.99 -14.87
N THR A 66 9.37 8.98 -14.00
CA THR A 66 10.73 9.26 -13.50
C THR A 66 11.07 8.46 -12.25
N THR A 67 10.08 7.89 -11.56
CA THR A 67 10.21 7.24 -10.24
C THR A 67 10.81 8.14 -9.14
N GLU A 68 10.93 9.45 -9.44
CA GLU A 68 11.54 10.42 -8.54
C GLU A 68 10.53 11.09 -7.61
N VAL A 69 9.26 11.21 -8.03
CA VAL A 69 8.24 11.96 -7.28
C VAL A 69 7.94 11.30 -5.96
N ILE A 70 7.91 9.97 -5.91
CA ILE A 70 7.66 9.23 -4.68
C ILE A 70 8.72 9.53 -3.60
N LYS A 71 9.94 9.89 -3.97
CA LYS A 71 11.00 10.24 -3.02
C LYS A 71 10.73 11.54 -2.27
N PHE A 72 9.96 12.45 -2.86
CA PHE A 72 9.63 13.72 -2.21
C PHE A 72 8.64 13.55 -1.04
N ILE A 73 7.87 12.48 -1.05
CA ILE A 73 6.92 12.20 0.03
C ILE A 73 7.60 11.79 1.35
N ASP A 74 8.81 11.25 1.30
CA ASP A 74 9.49 10.60 2.43
C ASP A 74 9.49 11.47 3.71
N LYS A 75 9.93 12.72 3.61
CA LYS A 75 9.98 13.62 4.76
C LYS A 75 8.61 13.91 5.35
N SER A 76 7.62 14.17 4.50
CA SER A 76 6.26 14.50 4.91
C SER A 76 5.56 13.26 5.47
N LEU A 77 5.74 12.11 4.84
CA LEU A 77 5.23 10.83 5.31
C LEU A 77 5.80 10.45 6.67
N ARG A 78 7.11 10.59 6.85
CA ARG A 78 7.76 10.36 8.15
C ARG A 78 7.15 11.24 9.24
N SER A 79 7.07 12.54 9.00
CA SER A 79 6.50 13.49 9.96
C SER A 79 5.03 13.16 10.28
N PHE A 80 4.27 12.75 9.27
CA PHE A 80 2.90 12.31 9.42
C PHE A 80 2.80 11.05 10.28
N ILE A 81 3.61 10.01 9.99
CA ILE A 81 3.64 8.76 10.76
C ILE A 81 4.00 9.04 12.22
N GLU A 82 5.06 9.82 12.49
CA GLU A 82 5.46 10.21 13.85
C GLU A 82 4.30 10.89 14.60
N LYS A 83 3.56 11.78 13.92
CA LYS A 83 2.38 12.43 14.48
C LYS A 83 1.25 11.45 14.77
N ILE A 84 0.94 10.54 13.84
CA ILE A 84 -0.09 9.52 14.02
C ILE A 84 0.26 8.63 15.21
N LEU A 85 1.47 8.10 15.28
CA LEU A 85 1.90 7.23 16.36
C LEU A 85 1.88 7.91 17.74
N LYS A 86 2.18 9.20 17.77
CA LYS A 86 2.22 9.96 19.03
C LYS A 86 0.84 10.34 19.56
N TYR A 87 -0.10 10.72 18.68
CA TYR A 87 -1.33 11.39 19.11
C TYR A 87 -2.62 10.61 18.82
N TYR A 88 -2.59 9.67 17.87
CA TYR A 88 -3.79 9.00 17.38
C TYR A 88 -3.69 7.47 17.41
N PHE A 89 -2.50 6.93 17.66
CA PHE A 89 -2.29 5.51 17.76
C PHE A 89 -2.53 5.05 19.19
N ASP A 90 -3.58 4.26 19.37
CA ASP A 90 -4.01 3.69 20.65
C ASP A 90 -4.12 2.17 20.56
N ASP A 91 -4.59 1.55 21.65
CA ASP A 91 -4.81 0.10 21.74
C ASP A 91 -5.87 -0.46 20.77
N LYS A 92 -6.53 0.40 19.98
CA LYS A 92 -7.64 0.05 19.09
C LYS A 92 -7.42 0.49 17.65
N THR A 93 -6.34 1.20 17.39
CA THR A 93 -6.01 1.75 16.08
C THR A 93 -4.98 0.88 15.37
N ALA A 94 -5.25 0.48 14.14
CA ALA A 94 -4.27 -0.09 13.22
C ALA A 94 -3.96 0.91 12.11
N PHE A 95 -2.70 0.99 11.71
CA PHE A 95 -2.26 1.81 10.61
C PHE A 95 -1.54 0.94 9.57
N ILE A 96 -2.00 1.01 8.34
CA ILE A 96 -1.52 0.15 7.26
C ILE A 96 -1.04 1.01 6.11
N ILE A 97 0.17 0.75 5.63
CA ILE A 97 0.71 1.32 4.39
C ILE A 97 0.87 0.16 3.42
N LEU A 98 0.30 0.31 2.24
CA LEU A 98 0.41 -0.71 1.21
C LEU A 98 0.51 -0.07 -0.18
N SER A 99 1.18 -0.77 -1.09
CA SER A 99 1.18 -0.50 -2.52
C SER A 99 0.40 -1.59 -3.24
N ASP A 100 -0.24 -1.23 -4.34
CA ASP A 100 -0.89 -2.20 -5.24
C ASP A 100 0.14 -2.96 -6.10
N HIS A 101 1.20 -2.28 -6.50
CA HIS A 101 2.37 -2.81 -7.24
C HIS A 101 3.52 -1.79 -7.13
N GLY A 102 4.65 -2.12 -7.71
CA GLY A 102 5.79 -1.22 -7.85
C GLY A 102 5.84 -0.48 -9.19
N ALA A 103 6.99 0.05 -9.55
CA ALA A 103 7.16 0.81 -10.80
C ALA A 103 7.06 -0.12 -12.03
N HIS A 104 6.21 0.26 -13.01
CA HIS A 104 5.99 -0.48 -14.25
C HIS A 104 5.92 0.43 -15.48
N ILE A 105 6.10 1.74 -15.31
CA ILE A 105 6.01 2.72 -16.39
C ILE A 105 7.34 2.79 -17.12
N PRO A 106 7.37 2.78 -18.48
CA PRO A 106 8.58 2.95 -19.26
C PRO A 106 9.35 4.25 -18.93
N GLY A 107 10.66 4.21 -19.06
CA GLY A 107 11.55 5.35 -18.77
C GLY A 107 12.76 4.89 -17.98
N PRO A 108 13.09 5.48 -16.82
CA PRO A 108 14.20 5.01 -15.97
C PRO A 108 14.11 3.54 -15.58
N TYR A 109 12.89 3.02 -15.48
CA TYR A 109 12.60 1.60 -15.30
C TYR A 109 13.23 0.71 -16.41
N ASP A 110 13.34 1.21 -17.65
CA ASP A 110 13.93 0.45 -18.76
C ASP A 110 15.44 0.25 -18.67
N ILE A 111 16.11 0.96 -17.75
CA ILE A 111 17.54 0.81 -17.47
C ILE A 111 17.81 -0.41 -16.58
N LEU A 112 16.82 -0.85 -15.82
CA LEU A 112 16.94 -1.99 -14.91
C LEU A 112 17.09 -3.29 -15.69
N LEU A 113 17.81 -4.25 -15.12
CA LEU A 113 17.83 -5.62 -15.61
C LEU A 113 16.44 -6.24 -15.51
N TYR A 114 16.18 -7.26 -16.33
CA TYR A 114 14.85 -7.90 -16.37
C TYR A 114 14.38 -8.38 -14.99
N GLU A 115 15.27 -8.98 -14.21
CA GLU A 115 14.99 -9.45 -12.85
C GLU A 115 14.71 -8.30 -11.88
N GLU A 116 15.44 -7.19 -12.00
CA GLU A 116 15.20 -6.00 -11.18
C GLU A 116 13.85 -5.36 -11.48
N LYS A 117 13.46 -5.32 -12.77
CA LYS A 117 12.14 -4.84 -13.19
C LYS A 117 11.01 -5.64 -12.56
N GLN A 118 11.13 -6.96 -12.59
CA GLN A 118 10.10 -7.82 -12.04
C GLN A 118 10.03 -7.72 -10.52
N ASN A 119 11.16 -7.63 -9.84
CA ASN A 119 11.19 -7.40 -8.39
C ASN A 119 10.52 -6.06 -8.05
N GLU A 120 10.83 -5.00 -8.77
CA GLU A 120 10.23 -3.69 -8.55
C GLU A 120 8.72 -3.70 -8.81
N GLU A 121 8.28 -4.36 -9.87
CA GLU A 121 6.87 -4.39 -10.25
C GLU A 121 6.01 -5.24 -9.31
N PHE A 122 6.48 -6.44 -8.94
CA PHE A 122 5.65 -7.43 -8.26
C PHE A 122 5.82 -7.49 -6.74
N LEU A 123 6.91 -6.97 -6.19
CA LEU A 123 7.13 -6.94 -4.73
C LEU A 123 6.52 -5.69 -4.09
N ALA A 124 5.21 -5.65 -4.04
CA ALA A 124 4.48 -4.53 -3.44
C ALA A 124 4.76 -4.38 -1.93
N LEU A 125 4.87 -3.14 -1.48
CA LEU A 125 5.11 -2.82 -0.07
C LEU A 125 3.86 -3.13 0.78
N LEU A 126 4.06 -3.79 1.94
CA LEU A 126 3.07 -3.91 3.00
C LEU A 126 3.72 -3.63 4.36
N ILE A 127 3.23 -2.62 5.06
CA ILE A 127 3.61 -2.30 6.43
C ILE A 127 2.37 -2.33 7.31
N LEU A 128 2.38 -3.16 8.35
CA LEU A 128 1.34 -3.24 9.35
C LEU A 128 1.84 -2.66 10.68
N ILE A 129 1.20 -1.62 11.17
CA ILE A 129 1.42 -1.07 12.51
C ILE A 129 0.16 -1.38 13.30
N LEU A 130 0.28 -2.34 14.21
CA LEU A 130 -0.85 -2.93 14.94
C LEU A 130 -0.77 -2.59 16.43
N PRO A 131 -1.93 -2.44 17.10
CA PRO A 131 -1.96 -2.18 18.54
C PRO A 131 -1.46 -3.41 19.32
N SER A 132 -0.55 -3.18 20.27
CA SER A 132 0.11 -4.23 21.05
C SER A 132 -0.80 -4.97 22.03
N LYS A 133 -1.91 -4.36 22.43
CA LYS A 133 -2.84 -4.89 23.43
C LYS A 133 -4.01 -5.70 22.85
N LYS A 134 -4.10 -5.86 21.55
CA LYS A 134 -5.09 -6.73 20.95
C LYS A 134 -4.57 -8.17 20.94
N ASP A 135 -5.46 -9.15 21.11
CA ASP A 135 -5.15 -10.59 21.11
C ASP A 135 -4.78 -11.09 19.70
N TYR A 136 -3.85 -10.38 19.03
CA TYR A 136 -3.28 -10.86 17.78
C TYR A 136 -2.12 -11.81 18.06
N ASP A 137 -2.09 -12.90 17.35
CA ASP A 137 -0.90 -13.76 17.38
C ASP A 137 0.20 -13.17 16.47
N PHE A 138 1.03 -12.32 17.07
CA PHE A 138 2.14 -11.69 16.37
C PHE A 138 3.18 -12.71 15.85
N SER A 139 3.23 -13.91 16.43
CA SER A 139 4.13 -14.96 15.93
C SER A 139 3.74 -15.41 14.53
N ASN A 140 2.44 -15.50 14.26
CA ASN A 140 1.92 -15.81 12.92
C ASN A 140 2.25 -14.70 11.92
N ILE A 141 2.09 -13.43 12.30
CA ILE A 141 2.40 -12.28 11.44
C ILE A 141 3.90 -12.30 11.07
N LEU A 142 4.78 -12.49 12.06
CA LEU A 142 6.22 -12.57 11.82
C LEU A 142 6.60 -13.77 10.94
N PHE A 143 5.97 -14.92 11.16
CA PHE A 143 6.18 -16.09 10.31
C PHE A 143 5.73 -15.82 8.85
N ASN A 144 4.58 -15.18 8.69
CA ASN A 144 3.98 -14.92 7.39
C ASN A 144 4.77 -13.90 6.54
N GLN A 145 5.67 -13.10 7.13
CA GLN A 145 6.58 -12.22 6.38
C GLN A 145 7.49 -12.96 5.39
N GLN A 146 7.68 -14.26 5.58
CA GLN A 146 8.48 -15.12 4.70
C GLN A 146 7.62 -16.03 3.81
N GLN A 147 6.34 -15.73 3.69
CA GLN A 147 5.40 -16.52 2.88
C GLN A 147 4.87 -15.72 1.70
N LEU A 148 4.37 -16.40 0.68
CA LEU A 148 3.62 -15.76 -0.39
C LEU A 148 2.32 -15.19 0.18
N ILE A 149 2.21 -13.87 0.17
CA ILE A 149 1.03 -13.12 0.61
C ILE A 149 0.39 -12.45 -0.60
N THR A 150 -0.92 -12.54 -0.69
CA THR A 150 -1.70 -11.97 -1.77
C THR A 150 -2.66 -10.88 -1.26
N THR A 151 -3.25 -10.12 -2.16
CA THR A 151 -4.28 -9.14 -1.83
C THR A 151 -5.52 -9.77 -1.19
N TYR A 152 -5.81 -11.06 -1.47
CA TYR A 152 -6.86 -11.82 -0.81
C TYR A 152 -6.59 -12.01 0.69
N ASP A 153 -5.32 -12.20 1.07
CA ASP A 153 -4.93 -12.35 2.47
C ASP A 153 -5.04 -11.04 3.22
N ILE A 154 -4.68 -9.94 2.57
CA ILE A 154 -4.85 -8.59 3.11
C ILE A 154 -6.34 -8.32 3.33
N HIS A 155 -7.19 -8.65 2.36
CA HIS A 155 -8.65 -8.53 2.49
C HIS A 155 -9.17 -9.29 3.70
N ASP A 156 -8.81 -10.57 3.84
CA ASP A 156 -9.25 -11.42 4.94
C ASP A 156 -8.72 -10.93 6.31
N THR A 157 -7.50 -10.38 6.32
CA THR A 157 -6.92 -9.75 7.51
C THR A 157 -7.74 -8.52 7.94
N LEU A 158 -8.14 -7.69 6.99
CA LEU A 158 -8.98 -6.51 7.27
C LEU A 158 -10.36 -6.92 7.81
N LEU A 159 -10.98 -7.98 7.26
CA LEU A 159 -12.25 -8.50 7.77
C LEU A 159 -12.12 -9.00 9.21
N ASP A 160 -11.04 -9.71 9.53
CA ASP A 160 -10.77 -10.16 10.91
C ASP A 160 -10.55 -8.97 11.87
N MET A 161 -9.86 -7.93 11.42
CA MET A 161 -9.64 -6.72 12.23
C MET A 161 -10.93 -6.04 12.65
N ILE A 162 -11.93 -6.01 11.78
CA ILE A 162 -13.23 -5.37 12.03
C ILE A 162 -14.27 -6.35 12.55
N ASN A 163 -13.90 -7.61 12.83
CA ASN A 163 -14.76 -8.67 13.33
C ASN A 163 -16.03 -8.90 12.47
N VAL A 164 -15.87 -8.85 11.16
CA VAL A 164 -16.99 -9.15 10.24
C VAL A 164 -17.15 -10.66 10.11
N ASN A 165 -18.40 -11.11 10.23
CA ASN A 165 -18.71 -12.51 9.97
C ASN A 165 -18.52 -12.82 8.48
N LYS A 166 -17.51 -13.63 8.16
CA LYS A 166 -17.14 -13.98 6.77
C LYS A 166 -18.25 -14.71 6.02
N SER A 167 -19.18 -15.39 6.71
CA SER A 167 -20.30 -16.08 6.06
C SER A 167 -21.19 -15.15 5.22
N ASN A 168 -21.20 -13.86 5.53
CA ASN A 168 -21.94 -12.88 4.73
C ASN A 168 -21.29 -12.56 3.37
N PHE A 169 -20.06 -13.00 3.15
CA PHE A 169 -19.26 -12.72 1.95
C PHE A 169 -18.84 -13.99 1.19
N GLU A 170 -19.29 -15.18 1.62
CA GLU A 170 -18.92 -16.48 1.03
C GLU A 170 -19.20 -16.58 -0.47
N ASN A 171 -20.14 -15.78 -0.99
CA ASN A 171 -20.45 -15.75 -2.42
C ASN A 171 -19.52 -14.85 -3.25
N MET A 172 -18.65 -14.03 -2.64
CA MET A 172 -17.86 -13.05 -3.38
C MET A 172 -16.44 -13.51 -3.70
N ASN A 173 -15.81 -14.31 -2.84
CA ASN A 173 -14.46 -14.83 -3.08
C ASN A 173 -14.29 -16.16 -2.35
N GLN A 174 -14.57 -17.25 -3.04
CA GLN A 174 -14.39 -18.62 -2.54
C GLN A 174 -13.02 -18.80 -1.85
N ASN A 175 -12.95 -18.59 -0.55
CA ASN A 175 -11.83 -18.96 0.37
C ASN A 175 -10.39 -18.78 -0.15
N LYS A 176 -10.14 -17.79 -1.01
CA LYS A 176 -8.82 -17.57 -1.63
C LYS A 176 -7.81 -16.94 -0.68
N GLY A 177 -8.27 -16.17 0.32
CA GLY A 177 -7.43 -15.49 1.29
C GLY A 177 -7.32 -16.25 2.61
N LYS A 178 -6.22 -16.02 3.31
CA LYS A 178 -6.03 -16.38 4.72
C LYS A 178 -5.59 -15.15 5.49
N SER A 179 -6.26 -14.86 6.59
CA SER A 179 -5.85 -13.76 7.46
C SER A 179 -4.42 -13.93 7.96
N LEU A 180 -3.65 -12.86 7.98
CA LEU A 180 -2.27 -12.85 8.49
C LEU A 180 -2.18 -13.12 9.98
N PHE A 181 -3.30 -13.11 10.71
CA PHE A 181 -3.35 -13.54 12.11
C PHE A 181 -3.35 -15.06 12.27
N THR A 182 -3.48 -15.80 11.18
CA THR A 182 -3.34 -17.25 11.14
C THR A 182 -2.07 -17.64 10.41
N LYS A 183 -1.44 -18.74 10.80
CA LYS A 183 -0.22 -19.22 10.16
C LYS A 183 -0.49 -19.67 8.73
N ILE A 184 0.23 -19.08 7.78
CA ILE A 184 0.18 -19.44 6.37
C ILE A 184 1.22 -20.53 6.12
N ASN A 185 0.79 -21.71 5.68
CA ASN A 185 1.70 -22.80 5.37
C ASN A 185 2.25 -22.64 3.95
N GLY A 186 3.53 -22.33 3.81
CA GLY A 186 4.19 -22.13 2.52
C GLY A 186 4.17 -23.36 1.60
N LYS A 187 4.07 -24.59 2.17
CA LYS A 187 3.92 -25.80 1.36
C LYS A 187 2.57 -25.90 0.67
N GLU A 188 1.52 -25.40 1.32
CA GLU A 188 0.18 -25.34 0.75
C GLU A 188 0.03 -24.18 -0.26
N ARG A 189 0.92 -23.20 -0.17
CA ARG A 189 0.97 -22.00 -1.01
C ARG A 189 2.15 -21.97 -1.95
N SER A 190 2.63 -23.11 -2.39
CA SER A 190 3.55 -23.15 -3.52
C SER A 190 2.81 -22.69 -4.79
N CYS A 191 3.52 -22.09 -5.72
CA CYS A 191 2.92 -21.70 -7.01
C CYS A 191 2.28 -22.88 -7.73
N GLU A 192 2.84 -24.08 -7.62
CA GLU A 192 2.27 -25.29 -8.21
C GLU A 192 0.87 -25.61 -7.67
N ASN A 193 0.64 -25.37 -6.38
CA ASN A 193 -0.64 -25.67 -5.73
C ASN A 193 -1.65 -24.53 -5.78
N TYR A 194 -1.21 -23.31 -6.12
CA TYR A 194 -2.01 -22.10 -6.00
C TYR A 194 -2.37 -21.46 -7.35
N LEU A 195 -1.75 -21.91 -8.46
CA LEU A 195 -1.99 -21.38 -9.81
C LEU A 195 -3.42 -21.51 -10.30
N GLU A 196 -4.18 -22.48 -9.80
CA GLU A 196 -5.62 -22.61 -10.13
C GLU A 196 -6.48 -21.51 -9.47
N GLU A 197 -5.99 -20.91 -8.40
CA GLU A 197 -6.75 -19.97 -7.58
C GLU A 197 -6.29 -18.52 -7.74
N ILE A 198 -5.02 -18.28 -8.12
CA ILE A 198 -4.42 -16.95 -8.26
C ILE A 198 -3.71 -16.80 -9.62
N PRO A 199 -3.60 -15.56 -10.15
CA PRO A 199 -2.82 -15.29 -11.35
C PRO A 199 -1.36 -15.67 -11.19
N GLU A 200 -0.73 -16.17 -12.27
CA GLU A 200 0.69 -16.56 -12.30
C GLU A 200 1.64 -15.44 -11.85
N SER A 201 1.27 -14.18 -12.09
CA SER A 201 2.04 -13.01 -11.68
C SER A 201 2.29 -12.93 -10.17
N PHE A 202 1.45 -13.53 -9.32
CA PHE A 202 1.70 -13.61 -7.89
C PHE A 202 2.82 -14.59 -7.51
N CYS A 203 3.26 -15.41 -8.44
CA CYS A 203 4.21 -16.49 -8.21
C CYS A 203 5.67 -16.11 -8.51
N TYR A 204 5.94 -14.86 -8.79
CA TYR A 204 7.24 -14.39 -9.25
C TYR A 204 8.40 -14.73 -8.29
N CYS A 205 8.20 -14.57 -6.99
CA CYS A 205 9.25 -14.77 -5.98
C CYS A 205 9.76 -16.22 -5.84
N GLN A 206 9.08 -17.21 -6.41
CA GLN A 206 9.46 -18.63 -6.24
C GLN A 206 10.48 -19.12 -7.27
N ASN A 207 10.82 -18.33 -8.26
CA ASN A 207 11.80 -18.70 -9.28
C ASN A 207 13.27 -18.49 -8.85
N TYR A 208 13.51 -18.06 -7.60
CA TYR A 208 14.85 -17.69 -7.08
C TYR A 208 15.30 -18.47 -5.85
N ILE A 209 14.68 -19.61 -5.56
CA ILE A 209 15.13 -20.50 -4.46
C ILE A 209 15.72 -21.78 -5.03
#